data_b3f54559b6ac572bf657f161b8d3f532
#
_entry.id   b3f54559b6ac572bf657f161b8d3f532
#
_cell.length_a   1.000
_cell.length_b   1.000
_cell.length_c   1.000
_cell.angle_alpha   90.00
_cell.angle_beta   90.00
_cell.angle_gamma   90.00
#
_symmetry.space_group_name_H-M   'P 1'
#
loop_
_entity.id
_entity.type
_entity.pdbx_description
1 polymer ?
#
loop_
_entity_poly.entity_id
_entity_poly.type
_entity_poly.pdbx_seq_one_letter_code
_entity_poly.pdbx_strand_id
1 'polypeptide(L)'
;SVKEATGPLKGVIRLTGTVEQPEAYGTVSVRNGTMKLANVDNEITGIDGDLIFSGQQGDFQSRINMGKGSAGLAAKVNWSGHELTNYKAAVQLDGLDVRSEYIRGPLNGELYIAERDGLPTLIGNLDLENIQFKIPLSLQSSESSTNMGVDVTIHAGKGVRLYDRTLYNMFIGGDVHFGGTLQNPTASGQFDVKSGTFKYLSHVFNITKGNAHFVGGSYLPNLQLEAETNVSNYNILLGVKGTVDHMDLTLSSNPSLSRKQIISMLTF
;
A
#
# COMPACT_ATOMS: atom_id res chain seq x y z
N SER A 1 -14.18 5.09 2.86
CA SER A 1 -15.64 5.06 2.64
C SER A 1 -15.99 5.67 1.29
N VAL A 2 -17.13 5.23 0.69
CA VAL A 2 -17.69 5.81 -0.52
C VAL A 2 -18.38 7.13 -0.17
N LYS A 3 -18.09 8.20 -0.91
CA LYS A 3 -18.76 9.51 -0.77
C LYS A 3 -19.97 9.61 -1.71
N GLU A 4 -19.80 9.16 -2.93
CA GLU A 4 -20.82 9.26 -3.98
C GLU A 4 -20.65 8.09 -4.93
N ALA A 5 -21.74 7.53 -5.39
CA ALA A 5 -21.76 6.54 -6.48
C ALA A 5 -22.96 6.80 -7.38
N THR A 6 -22.75 6.77 -8.68
CA THR A 6 -23.79 6.97 -9.70
C THR A 6 -23.70 5.90 -10.77
N GLY A 7 -24.76 5.71 -11.52
CA GLY A 7 -24.82 4.82 -12.68
C GLY A 7 -26.15 4.09 -12.79
N PRO A 8 -26.57 3.76 -14.00
CA PRO A 8 -27.79 2.99 -14.20
C PRO A 8 -27.59 1.54 -13.74
N LEU A 9 -28.39 1.12 -12.78
CA LEU A 9 -28.48 -0.25 -12.30
C LEU A 9 -29.68 -0.92 -12.99
N LYS A 10 -29.45 -2.05 -13.65
CA LYS A 10 -30.49 -2.81 -14.34
C LYS A 10 -30.40 -4.26 -13.98
N GLY A 11 -31.52 -4.91 -13.74
CA GLY A 11 -31.53 -6.35 -13.48
C GLY A 11 -32.82 -6.83 -12.83
N VAL A 12 -32.91 -8.14 -12.72
CA VAL A 12 -33.98 -8.83 -12.02
C VAL A 12 -33.35 -9.96 -11.23
N ILE A 13 -33.73 -10.08 -9.98
CA ILE A 13 -33.35 -11.20 -9.10
C ILE A 13 -34.64 -11.90 -8.69
N ARG A 14 -34.70 -13.20 -8.90
CA ARG A 14 -35.73 -14.07 -8.39
C ARG A 14 -35.19 -14.87 -7.22
N LEU A 15 -35.85 -14.78 -6.09
CA LEU A 15 -35.55 -15.59 -4.90
C LEU A 15 -36.46 -16.81 -4.88
N THR A 16 -35.91 -17.97 -4.62
CA THR A 16 -36.57 -19.28 -4.52
C THR A 16 -35.99 -20.09 -3.37
N GLY A 17 -36.39 -21.34 -3.24
CA GLY A 17 -35.99 -22.21 -2.15
C GLY A 17 -36.81 -22.00 -0.88
N THR A 18 -36.24 -22.30 0.26
CA THR A 18 -36.86 -22.11 1.58
C THR A 18 -36.15 -20.99 2.35
N VAL A 19 -36.72 -20.59 3.48
CA VAL A 19 -36.06 -19.59 4.36
C VAL A 19 -34.72 -20.12 4.86
N GLU A 20 -34.63 -21.44 5.15
CA GLU A 20 -33.41 -22.10 5.59
C GLU A 20 -32.39 -22.32 4.48
N GLN A 21 -32.87 -22.45 3.22
CA GLN A 21 -32.06 -22.74 2.04
C GLN A 21 -32.48 -21.78 0.91
N PRO A 22 -32.14 -20.49 1.01
CA PRO A 22 -32.50 -19.51 -0.01
C PRO A 22 -31.64 -19.67 -1.26
N GLU A 23 -32.26 -19.57 -2.41
CA GLU A 23 -31.63 -19.57 -3.72
C GLU A 23 -31.94 -18.27 -4.45
N ALA A 24 -30.99 -17.77 -5.20
CA ALA A 24 -31.15 -16.56 -6.03
C ALA A 24 -30.82 -16.87 -7.50
N TYR A 25 -31.59 -16.31 -8.41
CA TYR A 25 -31.38 -16.44 -9.84
C TYR A 25 -31.58 -15.09 -10.51
N GLY A 26 -30.71 -14.74 -11.44
CA GLY A 26 -30.81 -13.54 -12.23
C GLY A 26 -29.52 -12.77 -12.34
N THR A 27 -29.60 -11.62 -12.95
CA THR A 27 -28.44 -10.76 -13.20
C THR A 27 -28.77 -9.33 -12.85
N VAL A 28 -27.82 -8.65 -12.18
CA VAL A 28 -27.83 -7.21 -11.96
C VAL A 28 -26.59 -6.63 -12.63
N SER A 29 -26.77 -5.61 -13.44
CA SER A 29 -25.71 -4.97 -14.19
C SER A 29 -25.64 -3.48 -13.90
N VAL A 30 -24.42 -2.95 -13.80
CA VAL A 30 -24.14 -1.52 -13.86
C VAL A 30 -23.36 -1.21 -15.13
N ARG A 31 -23.61 -0.08 -15.75
CA ARG A 31 -22.91 0.36 -16.95
C ARG A 31 -22.55 1.84 -16.83
N ASN A 32 -21.30 2.14 -17.18
CA ASN A 32 -20.75 3.48 -17.17
C ASN A 32 -20.99 4.22 -15.82
N GLY A 33 -20.89 3.48 -14.73
CA GLY A 33 -21.02 4.05 -13.39
C GLY A 33 -19.81 4.89 -13.01
N THR A 34 -19.98 5.72 -11.98
CA THR A 34 -18.90 6.48 -11.36
C THR A 34 -18.94 6.35 -9.84
N MET A 35 -17.78 6.53 -9.20
CA MET A 35 -17.66 6.47 -7.75
C MET A 35 -16.59 7.42 -7.25
N LYS A 36 -16.90 8.15 -6.18
CA LYS A 36 -15.94 8.96 -5.43
C LYS A 36 -15.67 8.32 -4.07
N LEU A 37 -14.40 8.15 -3.77
CA LEU A 37 -13.95 7.62 -2.48
C LEU A 37 -13.51 8.76 -1.56
N ALA A 38 -13.68 8.56 -0.24
CA ALA A 38 -13.06 9.44 0.73
C ALA A 38 -11.53 9.26 0.67
N ASN A 39 -10.78 10.35 0.82
CA ASN A 39 -9.31 10.35 0.83
C ASN A 39 -8.62 9.91 -0.48
N VAL A 40 -9.37 9.86 -1.59
CA VAL A 40 -8.86 9.68 -2.94
C VAL A 40 -9.34 10.86 -3.78
N ASP A 41 -8.41 11.58 -4.41
CA ASP A 41 -8.70 12.85 -5.09
C ASP A 41 -9.37 12.62 -6.44
N ASN A 42 -9.02 11.53 -7.12
CA ASN A 42 -9.57 11.21 -8.43
C ASN A 42 -10.75 10.23 -8.34
N GLU A 43 -11.65 10.39 -9.31
CA GLU A 43 -12.88 9.62 -9.41
C GLU A 43 -12.63 8.28 -10.12
N ILE A 44 -13.33 7.25 -9.68
CA ILE A 44 -13.47 5.99 -10.42
C ILE A 44 -14.57 6.20 -11.46
N THR A 45 -14.29 5.88 -12.71
CA THR A 45 -15.20 6.07 -13.85
C THR A 45 -15.33 4.80 -14.66
N GLY A 46 -16.29 4.76 -15.59
CA GLY A 46 -16.49 3.64 -16.47
C GLY A 46 -16.71 2.33 -15.73
N ILE A 47 -17.43 2.37 -14.61
CA ILE A 47 -17.74 1.16 -13.85
C ILE A 47 -18.74 0.34 -14.66
N ASP A 48 -18.23 -0.74 -15.24
CA ASP A 48 -19.01 -1.75 -15.92
C ASP A 48 -18.93 -3.05 -15.13
N GLY A 49 -20.07 -3.58 -14.71
CA GLY A 49 -20.08 -4.77 -13.87
C GLY A 49 -21.36 -5.57 -13.99
N ASP A 50 -21.23 -6.87 -13.76
CA ASP A 50 -22.32 -7.84 -13.72
C ASP A 50 -22.22 -8.66 -12.45
N LEU A 51 -23.35 -8.83 -11.77
CA LEU A 51 -23.54 -9.74 -10.66
C LEU A 51 -24.59 -10.77 -11.09
N ILE A 52 -24.17 -12.01 -11.19
CA ILE A 52 -24.96 -13.13 -11.68
C ILE A 52 -25.23 -14.09 -10.53
N PHE A 53 -26.49 -14.39 -10.29
CA PHE A 53 -26.91 -15.38 -9.30
C PHE A 53 -27.39 -16.67 -9.98
N SER A 54 -26.94 -17.81 -9.49
CA SER A 54 -27.28 -19.15 -9.97
C SER A 54 -27.44 -20.12 -8.81
N GLY A 55 -28.63 -20.19 -8.22
CA GLY A 55 -28.92 -21.02 -7.03
C GLY A 55 -28.28 -20.44 -5.78
N GLN A 56 -27.34 -21.15 -5.19
CA GLN A 56 -26.57 -20.77 -4.01
C GLN A 56 -25.17 -20.24 -4.38
N GLN A 57 -25.06 -19.65 -5.56
CA GLN A 57 -23.80 -19.06 -6.06
C GLN A 57 -24.04 -17.66 -6.61
N GLY A 58 -23.11 -16.74 -6.32
CA GLY A 58 -23.00 -15.41 -6.91
C GLY A 58 -21.65 -15.23 -7.59
N ASP A 59 -21.66 -14.79 -8.83
CA ASP A 59 -20.49 -14.42 -9.62
C ASP A 59 -20.52 -12.92 -9.91
N PHE A 60 -19.48 -12.22 -9.53
CA PHE A 60 -19.31 -10.79 -9.79
C PHE A 60 -18.12 -10.56 -10.71
N GLN A 61 -18.30 -9.76 -11.72
CA GLN A 61 -17.23 -9.27 -12.58
C GLN A 61 -17.43 -7.78 -12.83
N SER A 62 -16.37 -7.01 -12.79
CA SER A 62 -16.41 -5.58 -13.08
C SER A 62 -15.09 -5.09 -13.66
N ARG A 63 -15.18 -4.03 -14.45
CA ARG A 63 -14.04 -3.22 -14.88
C ARG A 63 -14.28 -1.78 -14.47
N ILE A 64 -13.20 -1.13 -14.03
CA ILE A 64 -13.22 0.27 -13.60
C ILE A 64 -12.02 1.00 -14.20
N ASN A 65 -12.13 2.32 -14.34
CA ASN A 65 -11.03 3.19 -14.71
C ASN A 65 -10.78 4.21 -13.60
N MET A 66 -9.52 4.57 -13.41
CA MET A 66 -9.09 5.64 -12.50
C MET A 66 -7.89 6.33 -13.11
N GLY A 67 -8.03 7.62 -13.45
CA GLY A 67 -7.02 8.36 -14.20
C GLY A 67 -6.78 7.74 -15.57
N LYS A 68 -5.54 7.34 -15.85
CA LYS A 68 -5.15 6.73 -17.14
C LYS A 68 -5.16 5.20 -17.13
N GLY A 69 -5.33 4.59 -15.98
CA GLY A 69 -5.29 3.14 -15.81
C GLY A 69 -6.65 2.54 -15.49
N SER A 70 -6.66 1.23 -15.37
CA SER A 70 -7.87 0.45 -15.13
C SER A 70 -7.62 -0.65 -14.09
N ALA A 71 -8.72 -1.20 -13.56
CA ALA A 71 -8.68 -2.44 -12.80
C ALA A 71 -9.81 -3.37 -13.22
N GLY A 72 -9.52 -4.65 -13.27
CA GLY A 72 -10.49 -5.73 -13.37
C GLY A 72 -10.77 -6.32 -12.01
N LEU A 73 -12.04 -6.54 -11.66
CA LEU A 73 -12.48 -7.17 -10.42
C LEU A 73 -13.30 -8.40 -10.74
N ALA A 74 -13.03 -9.49 -10.04
CA ALA A 74 -13.83 -10.69 -10.12
C ALA A 74 -14.04 -11.25 -8.71
N ALA A 75 -15.24 -11.70 -8.41
CA ALA A 75 -15.51 -12.39 -7.16
C ALA A 75 -16.51 -13.51 -7.38
N LYS A 76 -16.35 -14.60 -6.63
CA LYS A 76 -17.28 -15.71 -6.58
C LYS A 76 -17.56 -16.03 -5.12
N VAL A 77 -18.82 -16.17 -4.80
CA VAL A 77 -19.30 -16.56 -3.47
C VAL A 77 -20.25 -17.75 -3.59
N ASN A 78 -20.15 -18.66 -2.66
CA ASN A 78 -21.13 -19.74 -2.47
C ASN A 78 -21.68 -19.65 -1.06
N TRP A 79 -22.92 -19.99 -0.88
CA TRP A 79 -23.56 -20.05 0.43
C TRP A 79 -24.37 -21.33 0.58
N SER A 80 -24.63 -21.72 1.82
CA SER A 80 -25.56 -22.77 2.17
C SER A 80 -26.38 -22.29 3.38
N GLY A 81 -27.67 -22.23 3.22
CA GLY A 81 -28.50 -21.55 4.21
C GLY A 81 -28.14 -20.06 4.27
N HIS A 82 -27.77 -19.59 5.45
CA HIS A 82 -27.33 -18.21 5.68
C HIS A 82 -25.82 -18.06 5.86
N GLU A 83 -25.05 -19.11 5.61
CA GLU A 83 -23.61 -19.12 5.80
C GLU A 83 -22.86 -19.10 4.46
N LEU A 84 -21.82 -18.28 4.39
CA LEU A 84 -20.87 -18.33 3.28
C LEU A 84 -20.00 -19.59 3.42
N THR A 85 -20.05 -20.45 2.42
CA THR A 85 -19.30 -21.72 2.40
C THR A 85 -17.98 -21.63 1.65
N ASN A 86 -17.90 -20.74 0.66
CA ASN A 86 -16.68 -20.48 -0.09
C ASN A 86 -16.75 -19.09 -0.71
N TYR A 87 -15.63 -18.42 -0.77
CA TYR A 87 -15.51 -17.14 -1.46
C TYR A 87 -14.12 -16.98 -2.05
N LYS A 88 -14.05 -16.29 -3.20
CA LYS A 88 -12.82 -15.88 -3.85
C LYS A 88 -13.03 -14.50 -4.45
N ALA A 89 -12.04 -13.66 -4.38
CA ALA A 89 -12.04 -12.37 -5.06
C ALA A 89 -10.67 -12.11 -5.66
N ALA A 90 -10.63 -11.47 -6.82
CA ALA A 90 -9.40 -11.10 -7.50
C ALA A 90 -9.50 -9.69 -8.03
N VAL A 91 -8.40 -8.97 -7.99
CA VAL A 91 -8.24 -7.63 -8.55
C VAL A 91 -6.98 -7.62 -9.40
N GLN A 92 -7.11 -7.29 -10.67
CA GLN A 92 -6.02 -7.02 -11.58
C GLN A 92 -5.86 -5.51 -11.75
N LEU A 93 -4.69 -4.98 -11.44
CA LEU A 93 -4.37 -3.56 -11.56
C LEU A 93 -3.51 -3.33 -12.81
N ASP A 94 -3.94 -2.43 -13.65
CA ASP A 94 -3.26 -2.06 -14.89
C ASP A 94 -3.10 -0.53 -14.94
N GLY A 95 -2.02 -0.06 -14.30
CA GLY A 95 -1.70 1.36 -14.22
C GLY A 95 -2.76 2.20 -13.50
N LEU A 96 -3.52 1.61 -12.57
CA LEU A 96 -4.59 2.32 -11.85
C LEU A 96 -4.01 3.55 -11.15
N ASP A 97 -4.30 4.75 -11.67
CA ASP A 97 -3.70 6.02 -11.21
C ASP A 97 -4.39 6.51 -9.94
N VAL A 98 -3.82 6.18 -8.81
CA VAL A 98 -4.33 6.59 -7.50
C VAL A 98 -3.73 7.93 -7.09
N ARG A 99 -4.57 8.85 -6.59
CA ARG A 99 -4.16 10.14 -6.04
C ARG A 99 -4.79 10.37 -4.68
N SER A 100 -3.96 10.37 -3.67
CA SER A 100 -4.35 10.64 -2.29
C SER A 100 -3.26 11.43 -1.58
N GLU A 101 -3.45 11.72 -0.32
CA GLU A 101 -2.41 12.34 0.52
C GLU A 101 -1.14 11.46 0.61
N TYR A 102 -1.31 10.13 0.65
CA TYR A 102 -0.21 9.18 0.93
C TYR A 102 0.35 8.50 -0.31
N ILE A 103 -0.43 8.42 -1.40
CA ILE A 103 -0.05 7.69 -2.62
C ILE A 103 -0.41 8.54 -3.82
N ARG A 104 0.54 8.67 -4.78
CA ARG A 104 0.32 9.34 -6.07
C ARG A 104 1.02 8.59 -7.18
N GLY A 105 0.26 8.05 -8.12
CA GLY A 105 0.77 7.38 -9.31
C GLY A 105 0.09 6.07 -9.63
N PRO A 106 0.61 5.35 -10.65
CA PRO A 106 0.02 4.12 -11.15
C PRO A 106 0.30 2.94 -10.21
N LEU A 107 -0.72 2.13 -9.99
CA LEU A 107 -0.62 0.83 -9.33
C LEU A 107 -0.76 -0.28 -10.38
N ASN A 108 0.18 -1.22 -10.36
CA ASN A 108 0.18 -2.43 -11.15
C ASN A 108 0.28 -3.65 -10.25
N GLY A 109 -0.32 -4.75 -10.65
CA GLY A 109 -0.22 -6.01 -9.94
C GLY A 109 -1.50 -6.81 -9.91
N GLU A 110 -1.44 -7.92 -9.21
CA GLU A 110 -2.56 -8.85 -9.04
C GLU A 110 -2.71 -9.16 -7.55
N LEU A 111 -3.93 -8.99 -7.05
CA LEU A 111 -4.29 -9.32 -5.69
C LEU A 111 -5.51 -10.22 -5.70
N TYR A 112 -5.54 -11.22 -4.86
CA TYR A 112 -6.71 -12.06 -4.67
C TYR A 112 -6.90 -12.42 -3.20
N ILE A 113 -8.14 -12.68 -2.82
CA ILE A 113 -8.52 -13.16 -1.51
C ILE A 113 -8.97 -14.62 -1.66
N ALA A 114 -8.32 -15.49 -0.89
CA ALA A 114 -8.72 -16.89 -0.75
C ALA A 114 -8.62 -17.32 0.72
N GLU A 115 -9.37 -18.34 1.07
CA GLU A 115 -9.23 -18.95 2.38
C GLU A 115 -7.95 -19.78 2.44
N ARG A 116 -7.15 -19.54 3.48
CA ARG A 116 -5.94 -20.30 3.77
C ARG A 116 -5.90 -20.55 5.29
N ASP A 117 -5.84 -21.81 5.69
CA ASP A 117 -5.86 -22.24 7.10
C ASP A 117 -7.06 -21.70 7.92
N GLY A 118 -8.22 -21.62 7.28
CA GLY A 118 -9.45 -21.10 7.89
C GLY A 118 -9.52 -19.57 8.00
N LEU A 119 -8.57 -18.84 7.40
CA LEU A 119 -8.55 -17.37 7.40
C LEU A 119 -8.66 -16.83 5.97
N PRO A 120 -9.46 -15.76 5.76
CA PRO A 120 -9.38 -14.98 4.53
C PRO A 120 -7.97 -14.39 4.41
N THR A 121 -7.28 -14.70 3.34
CA THR A 121 -5.89 -14.25 3.14
C THR A 121 -5.80 -13.44 1.86
N LEU A 122 -5.24 -12.23 1.95
CA LEU A 122 -4.88 -11.40 0.80
C LEU A 122 -3.55 -11.88 0.25
N ILE A 123 -3.53 -12.28 -1.01
CA ILE A 123 -2.38 -12.90 -1.67
C ILE A 123 -2.10 -12.14 -2.97
N GLY A 124 -0.83 -12.00 -3.33
CA GLY A 124 -0.46 -11.49 -4.65
C GLY A 124 0.81 -10.66 -4.68
N ASN A 125 0.92 -9.82 -5.70
CA ASN A 125 2.07 -8.96 -5.92
C ASN A 125 1.65 -7.60 -6.45
N LEU A 126 2.43 -6.61 -6.08
CA LEU A 126 2.36 -5.25 -6.57
C LEU A 126 3.70 -4.87 -7.21
N ASP A 127 3.65 -4.45 -8.47
CA ASP A 127 4.79 -3.93 -9.22
C ASP A 127 4.68 -2.42 -9.26
N LEU A 128 5.55 -1.74 -8.52
CA LEU A 128 5.51 -0.31 -8.33
C LEU A 128 6.53 0.37 -9.24
N GLU A 129 6.06 1.26 -10.10
CA GLU A 129 6.90 2.12 -10.94
C GLU A 129 6.32 3.53 -11.02
N ASN A 130 7.20 4.55 -11.03
CA ASN A 130 6.81 5.95 -11.21
C ASN A 130 5.69 6.40 -10.24
N ILE A 131 5.74 5.93 -9.03
CA ILE A 131 4.76 6.17 -7.98
C ILE A 131 5.43 6.83 -6.77
N GLN A 132 4.68 7.70 -6.10
CA GLN A 132 5.13 8.43 -4.93
C GLN A 132 4.36 8.01 -3.70
N PHE A 133 5.07 7.78 -2.60
CA PHE A 133 4.51 7.50 -1.29
C PHE A 133 4.94 8.56 -0.27
N LYS A 134 4.04 8.88 0.65
CA LYS A 134 4.32 9.63 1.87
C LYS A 134 4.10 8.71 3.07
N ILE A 135 5.16 8.43 3.81
CA ILE A 135 5.08 7.59 5.01
C ILE A 135 4.77 8.52 6.19
N PRO A 136 3.65 8.33 6.91
CA PRO A 136 3.38 9.09 8.12
C PRO A 136 4.39 8.72 9.20
N LEU A 137 4.95 9.72 9.89
CA LEU A 137 5.90 9.50 11.00
C LEU A 137 5.28 8.87 12.24
N SER A 138 3.97 8.96 12.39
CA SER A 138 3.22 8.29 13.45
C SER A 138 2.52 7.07 12.86
N LEU A 139 3.12 5.91 13.00
CA LEU A 139 2.43 4.64 12.76
C LEU A 139 1.45 4.41 13.91
N GLN A 140 0.24 4.92 13.80
CA GLN A 140 -0.85 4.49 14.66
C GLN A 140 -1.26 3.09 14.16
N SER A 141 -0.99 2.08 14.95
CA SER A 141 -1.58 0.77 14.77
C SER A 141 -3.10 0.90 14.94
N SER A 142 -3.83 0.90 13.84
CA SER A 142 -5.27 0.68 13.93
C SER A 142 -5.46 -0.78 14.33
N GLU A 143 -6.02 -1.01 15.51
CA GLU A 143 -6.47 -2.34 15.90
C GLU A 143 -7.56 -2.77 14.89
N SER A 144 -7.15 -3.57 13.92
CA SER A 144 -8.10 -4.20 13.01
C SER A 144 -8.81 -5.33 13.78
N SER A 145 -10.11 -5.22 13.94
CA SER A 145 -10.93 -6.29 14.51
C SER A 145 -11.06 -7.50 13.56
N THR A 146 -10.65 -7.35 12.32
CA THR A 146 -10.73 -8.40 11.30
C THR A 146 -9.47 -9.24 11.30
N ASN A 147 -9.61 -10.53 11.59
CA ASN A 147 -8.51 -11.48 11.45
C ASN A 147 -8.39 -11.87 9.97
N MET A 148 -7.32 -11.44 9.33
CA MET A 148 -7.06 -11.67 7.91
C MET A 148 -5.58 -11.97 7.71
N GLY A 149 -5.28 -13.00 6.91
CA GLY A 149 -3.92 -13.33 6.50
C GLY A 149 -3.42 -12.36 5.42
N VAL A 150 -2.11 -12.20 5.35
CA VAL A 150 -1.40 -11.41 4.32
C VAL A 150 -0.28 -12.25 3.74
N ASP A 151 -0.15 -12.26 2.42
CA ASP A 151 0.89 -12.95 1.65
C ASP A 151 1.12 -12.14 0.36
N VAL A 152 1.71 -10.93 0.50
CA VAL A 152 1.85 -9.96 -0.59
C VAL A 152 3.31 -9.58 -0.78
N THR A 153 3.79 -9.70 -2.01
CA THR A 153 5.12 -9.20 -2.40
C THR A 153 4.98 -7.84 -3.08
N ILE A 154 5.82 -6.90 -2.67
CA ILE A 154 5.93 -5.58 -3.29
C ILE A 154 7.29 -5.49 -3.95
N HIS A 155 7.29 -5.28 -5.27
CA HIS A 155 8.46 -4.94 -6.05
C HIS A 155 8.50 -3.43 -6.32
N ALA A 156 9.53 -2.76 -5.79
CA ALA A 156 9.78 -1.34 -6.06
C ALA A 156 10.81 -1.21 -7.20
N GLY A 157 10.31 -0.93 -8.38
CA GLY A 157 11.09 -0.74 -9.60
C GLY A 157 11.53 0.72 -9.81
N LYS A 158 11.58 1.14 -11.07
CA LYS A 158 12.04 2.49 -11.43
C LYS A 158 11.07 3.57 -11.00
N GLY A 159 11.62 4.67 -10.45
CA GLY A 159 10.83 5.88 -10.15
C GLY A 159 9.91 5.76 -8.94
N VAL A 160 10.09 4.75 -8.08
CA VAL A 160 9.41 4.68 -6.79
C VAL A 160 10.04 5.68 -5.85
N ARG A 161 9.23 6.64 -5.38
CA ARG A 161 9.69 7.79 -4.62
C ARG A 161 9.02 7.85 -3.25
N LEU A 162 9.83 7.97 -2.21
CA LEU A 162 9.38 8.38 -0.89
C LEU A 162 9.53 9.89 -0.78
N TYR A 163 8.44 10.60 -0.53
CA TYR A 163 8.44 12.05 -0.54
C TYR A 163 7.60 12.65 0.58
N ASP A 164 8.25 13.47 1.39
CA ASP A 164 7.62 14.43 2.27
C ASP A 164 8.27 15.81 2.03
N ARG A 165 7.45 16.82 1.85
CA ARG A 165 7.90 18.18 1.51
C ARG A 165 8.95 18.74 2.49
N THR A 166 8.88 18.33 3.76
CA THR A 166 9.67 18.91 4.84
C THR A 166 10.81 18.02 5.30
N LEU A 167 10.76 16.72 5.02
CA LEU A 167 11.66 15.78 5.65
C LEU A 167 12.54 14.99 4.68
N TYR A 168 11.97 14.42 3.63
CA TYR A 168 12.73 13.53 2.75
C TYR A 168 12.23 13.55 1.31
N ASN A 169 13.16 13.24 0.42
CA ASN A 169 12.92 13.03 -1.00
C ASN A 169 13.88 11.97 -1.50
N MET A 170 13.44 10.73 -1.56
CA MET A 170 14.31 9.58 -1.91
C MET A 170 13.65 8.70 -2.95
N PHE A 171 14.47 8.16 -3.85
CA PHE A 171 14.10 7.07 -4.75
C PHE A 171 14.57 5.77 -4.15
N ILE A 172 13.68 4.79 -4.14
CA ILE A 172 13.94 3.46 -3.58
C ILE A 172 13.74 2.37 -4.62
N GLY A 173 14.30 1.21 -4.36
CA GLY A 173 14.09 0.00 -5.16
C GLY A 173 14.37 -1.25 -4.34
N GLY A 174 13.83 -2.37 -4.75
CA GLY A 174 14.00 -3.66 -4.09
C GLY A 174 12.68 -4.41 -3.91
N ASP A 175 12.75 -5.51 -3.18
CA ASP A 175 11.64 -6.42 -2.99
C ASP A 175 11.40 -6.67 -1.51
N VAL A 176 10.14 -6.59 -1.09
CA VAL A 176 9.71 -6.93 0.26
C VAL A 176 8.44 -7.78 0.20
N HIS A 177 8.48 -8.88 0.91
CA HIS A 177 7.35 -9.77 1.12
C HIS A 177 6.71 -9.50 2.48
N PHE A 178 5.43 -9.19 2.47
CA PHE A 178 4.60 -9.02 3.67
C PHE A 178 3.79 -10.29 3.91
N GLY A 179 3.86 -10.81 5.12
CA GLY A 179 3.22 -12.05 5.53
C GLY A 179 2.54 -11.95 6.89
N GLY A 180 2.12 -13.11 7.42
CA GLY A 180 1.46 -13.19 8.72
C GLY A 180 -0.02 -12.81 8.67
N THR A 181 -0.49 -12.12 9.68
CA THR A 181 -1.87 -11.62 9.76
C THR A 181 -1.90 -10.11 10.00
N LEU A 182 -3.05 -9.46 9.78
CA LEU A 182 -3.19 -8.02 10.09
C LEU A 182 -2.94 -7.70 11.57
N GLN A 183 -3.14 -8.67 12.47
CA GLN A 183 -2.85 -8.52 13.90
C GLN A 183 -1.37 -8.77 14.23
N ASN A 184 -0.73 -9.69 13.52
CA ASN A 184 0.68 -10.04 13.68
C ASN A 184 1.37 -10.03 12.31
N PRO A 185 1.60 -8.85 11.72
CA PRO A 185 2.22 -8.74 10.41
C PRO A 185 3.72 -9.03 10.50
N THR A 186 4.24 -9.65 9.46
CA THR A 186 5.67 -9.90 9.27
C THR A 186 6.11 -9.32 7.93
N ALA A 187 7.41 -9.03 7.81
CA ALA A 187 7.98 -8.63 6.54
C ALA A 187 9.38 -9.22 6.38
N SER A 188 9.76 -9.54 5.15
CA SER A 188 11.10 -10.02 4.78
C SER A 188 11.53 -9.43 3.44
N GLY A 189 12.82 -9.16 3.29
CA GLY A 189 13.38 -8.54 2.09
C GLY A 189 14.03 -7.20 2.37
N GLN A 190 14.22 -6.37 1.36
CA GLN A 190 14.94 -5.11 1.51
C GLN A 190 14.50 -4.07 0.48
N PHE A 191 14.40 -2.83 0.92
CA PHE A 191 14.41 -1.67 0.05
C PHE A 191 15.73 -0.91 0.21
N ASP A 192 16.33 -0.54 -0.92
CA ASP A 192 17.53 0.29 -0.98
C ASP A 192 17.19 1.71 -1.44
N VAL A 193 17.83 2.69 -0.83
CA VAL A 193 17.80 4.07 -1.33
C VAL A 193 18.76 4.17 -2.53
N LYS A 194 18.22 4.48 -3.69
CA LYS A 194 19.00 4.64 -4.93
C LYS A 194 19.62 6.04 -5.05
N SER A 195 18.90 7.05 -4.55
CA SER A 195 19.33 8.44 -4.46
C SER A 195 18.35 9.23 -3.60
N GLY A 196 18.77 10.38 -3.11
CA GLY A 196 17.83 11.27 -2.43
C GLY A 196 18.46 12.16 -1.39
N THR A 197 17.58 12.87 -0.70
CA THR A 197 17.94 13.82 0.34
C THR A 197 17.07 13.62 1.57
N PHE A 198 17.63 13.96 2.70
CA PHE A 198 16.97 13.95 3.99
C PHE A 198 17.24 15.26 4.71
N LYS A 199 16.24 15.88 5.32
CA LYS A 199 16.37 17.12 6.04
C LYS A 199 16.50 16.85 7.54
N TYR A 200 17.59 17.33 8.11
CA TYR A 200 17.83 17.26 9.55
C TYR A 200 18.17 18.65 10.08
N LEU A 201 17.45 19.10 11.10
CA LEU A 201 17.47 20.49 11.56
C LEU A 201 17.17 21.45 10.39
N SER A 202 18.02 22.42 10.12
CA SER A 202 17.83 23.40 9.03
C SER A 202 18.54 23.00 7.72
N HIS A 203 19.23 21.84 7.69
CA HIS A 203 20.09 21.46 6.57
C HIS A 203 19.59 20.25 5.81
N VAL A 204 19.86 20.26 4.51
CA VAL A 204 19.58 19.15 3.61
C VAL A 204 20.83 18.28 3.47
N PHE A 205 20.71 17.00 3.80
CA PHE A 205 21.74 15.99 3.64
C PHE A 205 21.52 15.19 2.38
N ASN A 206 22.55 14.97 1.59
CA ASN A 206 22.54 14.03 0.48
C ASN A 206 22.78 12.62 1.01
N ILE A 207 21.90 11.70 0.68
CA ILE A 207 22.01 10.31 1.09
C ILE A 207 23.09 9.64 0.25
N THR A 208 24.12 9.11 0.90
CA THR A 208 25.21 8.37 0.27
C THR A 208 24.98 6.86 0.30
N LYS A 209 24.26 6.37 1.31
CA LYS A 209 23.87 4.98 1.46
C LYS A 209 22.59 4.89 2.29
N GLY A 210 21.70 3.99 1.91
CA GLY A 210 20.48 3.76 2.70
C GLY A 210 19.82 2.45 2.33
N ASN A 211 19.33 1.75 3.35
CA ASN A 211 18.47 0.58 3.19
C ASN A 211 17.52 0.41 4.37
N ALA A 212 16.44 -0.30 4.10
CA ALA A 212 15.48 -0.80 5.07
C ALA A 212 15.44 -2.32 4.91
N HIS A 213 16.01 -3.05 5.86
CA HIS A 213 16.12 -4.50 5.83
C HIS A 213 15.09 -5.15 6.77
N PHE A 214 14.25 -6.01 6.22
CA PHE A 214 13.19 -6.77 6.91
C PHE A 214 13.67 -8.22 7.10
N VAL A 215 13.73 -8.68 8.33
CA VAL A 215 14.34 -9.99 8.67
C VAL A 215 13.31 -11.10 8.95
N GLY A 216 12.03 -10.83 8.76
CA GLY A 216 10.94 -11.72 9.18
C GLY A 216 10.67 -11.62 10.70
N GLY A 217 9.55 -12.20 11.13
CA GLY A 217 9.13 -12.14 12.54
C GLY A 217 8.62 -10.78 13.03
N SER A 218 8.87 -9.70 12.29
CA SER A 218 8.38 -8.34 12.53
C SER A 218 8.12 -7.64 11.21
N TYR A 219 7.21 -6.68 11.20
CA TYR A 219 7.00 -5.80 10.05
C TYR A 219 7.86 -4.53 10.09
N LEU A 220 8.60 -4.30 11.19
CA LEU A 220 9.49 -3.14 11.34
C LEU A 220 10.87 -3.46 10.74
N PRO A 221 11.37 -2.63 9.83
CA PRO A 221 12.69 -2.82 9.24
C PRO A 221 13.80 -2.34 10.17
N ASN A 222 14.98 -2.96 10.02
CA ASN A 222 16.23 -2.37 10.46
C ASN A 222 16.68 -1.36 9.41
N LEU A 223 16.82 -0.12 9.81
CA LEU A 223 17.24 0.99 8.97
C LEU A 223 18.76 1.20 9.07
N GLN A 224 19.39 1.46 7.96
CA GLN A 224 20.75 1.98 7.87
C GLN A 224 20.74 3.12 6.86
N LEU A 225 21.12 4.32 7.30
CA LEU A 225 21.24 5.50 6.45
C LEU A 225 22.55 6.20 6.75
N GLU A 226 23.25 6.59 5.70
CA GLU A 226 24.42 7.47 5.73
C GLU A 226 24.15 8.63 4.79
N ALA A 227 24.38 9.84 5.29
CA ALA A 227 24.13 11.05 4.51
C ALA A 227 25.15 12.12 4.87
N GLU A 228 25.37 13.07 3.97
CA GLU A 228 26.32 14.14 4.16
C GLU A 228 25.81 15.50 3.70
N THR A 229 26.36 16.54 4.33
CA THR A 229 26.15 17.94 3.91
C THR A 229 27.40 18.75 4.17
N ASN A 230 27.57 19.83 3.41
CA ASN A 230 28.68 20.76 3.64
C ASN A 230 28.14 22.03 4.28
N VAL A 231 28.74 22.42 5.40
CA VAL A 231 28.46 23.67 6.10
C VAL A 231 29.76 24.42 6.31
N SER A 232 29.91 25.59 5.73
CA SER A 232 31.18 26.34 5.69
C SER A 232 32.30 25.45 5.12
N ASN A 233 33.37 25.22 5.87
CA ASN A 233 34.52 24.39 5.48
C ASN A 233 34.49 22.98 6.06
N TYR A 234 33.31 22.51 6.54
CA TYR A 234 33.15 21.21 7.17
C TYR A 234 32.20 20.35 6.36
N ASN A 235 32.64 19.12 6.05
CA ASN A 235 31.76 18.06 5.59
C ASN A 235 31.17 17.38 6.82
N ILE A 236 29.85 17.42 6.98
CA ILE A 236 29.13 16.83 8.10
C ILE A 236 28.49 15.52 7.64
N LEU A 237 28.78 14.45 8.37
CA LEU A 237 28.29 13.10 8.15
C LEU A 237 27.22 12.77 9.18
N LEU A 238 26.07 12.31 8.71
CA LEU A 238 24.95 11.82 9.51
C LEU A 238 24.80 10.31 9.28
N GLY A 239 24.79 9.54 10.36
CA GLY A 239 24.47 8.12 10.34
C GLY A 239 23.19 7.84 11.14
N VAL A 240 22.32 7.00 10.60
CA VAL A 240 21.12 6.49 11.28
C VAL A 240 21.15 4.97 11.22
N LYS A 241 20.98 4.31 12.36
CA LYS A 241 20.90 2.84 12.47
C LYS A 241 19.85 2.44 13.49
N GLY A 242 19.21 1.29 13.26
CA GLY A 242 18.26 0.69 14.20
C GLY A 242 16.87 0.54 13.60
N THR A 243 15.90 0.15 14.39
CA THR A 243 14.51 0.04 13.99
C THR A 243 13.80 1.40 14.08
N VAL A 244 12.66 1.56 13.38
CA VAL A 244 11.93 2.84 13.32
C VAL A 244 11.54 3.37 14.70
N ASP A 245 11.32 2.50 15.65
CA ASP A 245 10.98 2.80 17.05
C ASP A 245 12.21 3.03 17.95
N HIS A 246 13.41 2.55 17.54
CA HIS A 246 14.67 2.66 18.28
C HIS A 246 15.83 3.00 17.33
N MET A 247 15.93 4.26 16.95
CA MET A 247 16.99 4.75 16.05
C MET A 247 18.13 5.41 16.80
N ASP A 248 19.36 4.95 16.51
CA ASP A 248 20.60 5.60 16.91
C ASP A 248 21.06 6.56 15.84
N LEU A 249 21.35 7.81 16.25
CA LEU A 249 21.77 8.89 15.36
C LEU A 249 23.18 9.33 15.71
N THR A 250 24.09 9.23 14.74
CA THR A 250 25.48 9.63 14.86
C THR A 250 25.77 10.86 13.99
N LEU A 251 26.58 11.77 14.51
CA LEU A 251 27.07 12.95 13.80
C LEU A 251 28.59 13.02 13.91
N SER A 252 29.26 13.22 12.79
CA SER A 252 30.69 13.45 12.70
C SER A 252 31.00 14.52 11.65
N SER A 253 32.21 15.01 11.60
CA SER A 253 32.63 15.99 10.60
C SER A 253 34.08 15.83 10.18
N ASN A 254 34.39 16.34 8.99
CA ASN A 254 35.76 16.52 8.49
C ASN A 254 35.95 17.97 8.01
N PRO A 255 36.89 18.76 8.61
CA PRO A 255 37.68 18.46 9.83
C PRO A 255 36.83 18.14 11.06
N SER A 256 37.42 17.45 12.04
CA SER A 256 36.70 16.92 13.22
C SER A 256 36.20 18.05 14.13
N LEU A 257 34.92 17.99 14.47
CA LEU A 257 34.25 18.81 15.47
C LEU A 257 33.56 17.95 16.51
N SER A 258 33.37 18.50 17.72
CA SER A 258 32.52 17.86 18.72
C SER A 258 31.05 17.84 18.28
N ARG A 259 30.28 16.86 18.74
CA ARG A 259 28.84 16.75 18.45
C ARG A 259 28.06 18.04 18.76
N LYS A 260 28.44 18.72 19.87
CA LYS A 260 27.81 20.00 20.27
C LYS A 260 28.08 21.13 19.25
N GLN A 261 29.31 21.20 18.73
CA GLN A 261 29.65 22.17 17.67
C GLN A 261 28.92 21.87 16.37
N ILE A 262 28.82 20.60 15.96
CA ILE A 262 28.07 20.19 14.76
C ILE A 262 26.61 20.58 14.89
N ILE A 263 25.95 20.26 16.00
CA ILE A 263 24.54 20.62 16.25
C ILE A 263 24.36 22.14 16.20
N SER A 264 25.26 22.91 16.81
CA SER A 264 25.21 24.38 16.73
C SER A 264 25.28 24.89 15.30
N MET A 265 26.18 24.33 14.47
CA MET A 265 26.31 24.72 13.06
C MET A 265 25.10 24.32 12.20
N LEU A 266 24.42 23.24 12.54
CA LEU A 266 23.22 22.79 11.81
C LEU A 266 21.94 23.54 12.23
N THR A 267 21.97 24.27 13.33
CA THR A 267 20.79 24.96 13.87
C THR A 267 20.74 26.42 13.43
N PHE A 268 21.88 27.05 13.22
CA PHE A 268 22.04 28.44 12.84
C PHE A 268 22.61 28.61 11.41
#